data_c4f4a85d32707f2445f0322b7da7ea2c
#
_entry.id   c4f4a85d32707f2445f0322b7da7ea2c
#
_cell.length_a   1.000
_cell.length_b   1.000
_cell.length_c   1.000
_cell.angle_alpha   90.00
_cell.angle_beta   90.00
_cell.angle_gamma   90.00
#
_symmetry.space_group_name_H-M   'P 1'
#
loop_
_entity.id
_entity.type
_entity.pdbx_description
1 polymer ?
#
loop_
_entity_poly.entity_id
_entity_poly.type
_entity_poly.pdbx_seq_one_letter_code
_entity_poly.pdbx_strand_id
1 'polypeptide(L)'
;MSDPGLFETLYTSRALRRFRPDPVGEDVIFQLIDAAIRAPTGHNRQDWRFVIVTADEPKRRMQEWAEQAWKAAFADYQSDDAIGALPRTQRLSIRGVKDLAHNLALVPLLVVVTGLRGTHSSPGGSHFPAVQNMLLAARALGLGGSIFNLPMVGRGELYELLGVPESNEIYCVVPIGYPTDKPGPLSRKPVKKIAYWNRFGEPWPFAAEQPDNGWEDRWLG
;
A
#
# COMPACT_ATOMS: atom_id res chain seq x y z
N MET A 1 -4.52 17.97 -15.86
CA MET A 1 -5.37 17.85 -14.67
C MET A 1 -4.84 18.82 -13.62
N SER A 2 -5.72 19.54 -12.90
CA SER A 2 -5.27 20.39 -11.79
C SER A 2 -4.66 19.51 -10.71
N ASP A 3 -3.56 19.95 -10.12
CA ASP A 3 -2.93 19.29 -8.96
C ASP A 3 -3.94 19.26 -7.80
N PRO A 4 -4.33 18.10 -7.27
CA PRO A 4 -5.24 18.05 -6.15
C PRO A 4 -4.54 18.57 -4.89
N GLY A 5 -5.22 19.41 -4.13
CA GLY A 5 -4.70 19.90 -2.85
C GLY A 5 -4.43 18.76 -1.86
N LEU A 6 -3.62 19.04 -0.82
CA LEU A 6 -3.21 18.06 0.19
C LEU A 6 -4.39 17.28 0.78
N PHE A 7 -5.44 17.97 1.22
CA PHE A 7 -6.60 17.32 1.86
C PHE A 7 -7.41 16.49 0.86
N GLU A 8 -7.58 16.95 -0.38
CA GLU A 8 -8.21 16.15 -1.42
C GLU A 8 -7.43 14.85 -1.66
N THR A 9 -6.11 14.96 -1.76
CA THR A 9 -5.22 13.80 -1.93
C THR A 9 -5.36 12.83 -0.77
N LEU A 10 -5.31 13.30 0.48
CA LEU A 10 -5.46 12.48 1.69
C LEU A 10 -6.83 11.77 1.74
N TYR A 11 -7.92 12.47 1.41
CA TYR A 11 -9.28 11.93 1.53
C TYR A 11 -9.71 11.04 0.36
N THR A 12 -8.95 11.03 -0.73
CA THR A 12 -9.26 10.23 -1.92
C THR A 12 -8.21 9.18 -2.27
N SER A 13 -7.05 9.17 -1.58
CA SER A 13 -6.01 8.15 -1.75
C SER A 13 -6.44 6.84 -1.11
N ARG A 14 -6.74 5.84 -1.92
CA ARG A 14 -7.09 4.49 -1.47
C ARG A 14 -6.21 3.44 -2.16
N ALA A 15 -6.16 2.24 -1.59
CA ALA A 15 -5.46 1.12 -2.19
C ALA A 15 -6.11 0.76 -3.55
N LEU A 16 -5.44 1.16 -4.64
CA LEU A 16 -5.80 0.79 -6.01
C LEU A 16 -4.95 -0.41 -6.43
N ARG A 17 -5.58 -1.42 -7.04
CA ARG A 17 -4.98 -2.73 -7.28
C ARG A 17 -5.16 -3.22 -8.73
N ARG A 18 -5.79 -2.42 -9.59
CA ARG A 18 -5.97 -2.69 -11.01
C ARG A 18 -5.37 -1.54 -11.79
N PHE A 19 -4.48 -1.88 -12.70
CA PHE A 19 -3.68 -0.90 -13.43
C PHE A 19 -3.77 -1.15 -14.93
N ARG A 20 -3.64 -0.09 -15.71
CA ARG A 20 -3.39 -0.18 -17.14
C ARG A 20 -1.93 -0.61 -17.36
N PRO A 21 -1.60 -1.24 -18.48
CA PRO A 21 -0.22 -1.65 -18.77
C PRO A 21 0.69 -0.51 -19.21
N ASP A 22 0.16 0.73 -19.28
CA ASP A 22 0.93 1.90 -19.70
C ASP A 22 2.18 2.07 -18.80
N PRO A 23 3.38 2.23 -19.38
CA PRO A 23 4.60 2.38 -18.60
C PRO A 23 4.57 3.68 -17.79
N VAL A 24 5.17 3.66 -16.62
CA VAL A 24 5.41 4.85 -15.82
C VAL A 24 6.75 5.45 -16.25
N GLY A 25 6.75 6.73 -16.65
CA GLY A 25 7.97 7.42 -17.09
C GLY A 25 9.02 7.54 -15.98
N GLU A 26 10.30 7.53 -16.33
CA GLU A 26 11.39 7.62 -15.35
C GLU A 26 11.36 8.93 -14.56
N ASP A 27 10.93 10.02 -15.18
CA ASP A 27 10.73 11.31 -14.53
C ASP A 27 9.64 11.26 -13.46
N VAL A 28 8.57 10.52 -13.73
CA VAL A 28 7.48 10.28 -12.75
C VAL A 28 7.97 9.37 -11.62
N ILE A 29 8.71 8.30 -11.95
CA ILE A 29 9.33 7.43 -10.94
C ILE A 29 10.25 8.24 -10.02
N PHE A 30 11.07 9.12 -10.60
CA PHE A 30 11.94 10.01 -9.84
C PHE A 30 11.13 10.89 -8.88
N GLN A 31 10.05 11.51 -9.33
CA GLN A 31 9.19 12.35 -8.49
C GLN A 31 8.56 11.55 -7.33
N LEU A 32 8.17 10.29 -7.57
CA LEU A 32 7.64 9.41 -6.52
C LEU A 32 8.67 9.13 -5.43
N ILE A 33 9.91 8.85 -5.83
CA ILE A 33 10.99 8.57 -4.88
C ILE A 33 11.44 9.86 -4.16
N ASP A 34 11.52 10.98 -4.88
CA ASP A 34 11.84 12.27 -4.27
C ASP A 34 10.80 12.67 -3.21
N ALA A 35 9.51 12.47 -3.49
CA ALA A 35 8.46 12.68 -2.50
C ALA A 35 8.58 11.71 -1.31
N ALA A 36 8.90 10.44 -1.55
CA ALA A 36 9.08 9.44 -0.51
C ALA A 36 10.16 9.85 0.49
N ILE A 37 11.31 10.31 0.01
CA ILE A 37 12.46 10.69 0.87
C ILE A 37 12.26 12.01 1.63
N ARG A 38 11.12 12.71 1.47
CA ARG A 38 10.73 13.85 2.32
C ARG A 38 10.12 13.40 3.65
N ALA A 39 9.94 12.12 3.87
CA ALA A 39 9.48 11.58 5.15
C ALA A 39 10.53 11.81 6.25
N PRO A 40 10.09 11.95 7.52
CA PRO A 40 11.01 12.03 8.63
C PRO A 40 11.71 10.69 8.90
N THR A 41 12.96 10.74 9.35
CA THR A 41 13.69 9.58 9.87
C THR A 41 14.31 9.87 11.23
N GLY A 42 14.43 8.86 12.08
CA GLY A 42 15.13 8.99 13.36
C GLY A 42 16.56 9.49 13.15
N HIS A 43 16.92 10.59 13.80
CA HIS A 43 18.25 11.23 13.66
C HIS A 43 18.66 11.57 12.22
N ASN A 44 17.70 11.75 11.32
CA ASN A 44 17.94 11.99 9.91
C ASN A 44 18.83 10.92 9.23
N ARG A 45 18.70 9.67 9.63
CA ARG A 45 19.56 8.56 9.17
C ARG A 45 19.35 8.20 7.70
N GLN A 46 18.13 8.36 7.17
CA GLN A 46 17.80 8.17 5.76
C GLN A 46 18.27 6.81 5.20
N ASP A 47 18.07 5.76 5.99
CA ASP A 47 18.57 4.41 5.72
C ASP A 47 17.63 3.55 4.84
N TRP A 48 16.57 4.17 4.31
CA TRP A 48 15.74 3.56 3.26
C TRP A 48 16.51 3.33 1.96
N ARG A 49 16.13 2.28 1.27
CA ARG A 49 16.54 1.99 -0.12
C ARG A 49 15.30 1.55 -0.88
N PHE A 50 15.24 1.91 -2.15
CA PHE A 50 14.13 1.57 -3.03
C PHE A 50 14.69 0.82 -4.24
N VAL A 51 14.20 -0.41 -4.46
CA VAL A 51 14.51 -1.16 -5.68
C VAL A 51 13.35 -0.94 -6.65
N ILE A 52 13.65 -0.32 -7.78
CA ILE A 52 12.70 -0.02 -8.86
C ILE A 52 12.66 -1.23 -9.78
N VAL A 53 11.50 -1.87 -9.89
CA VAL A 53 11.34 -3.11 -10.67
C VAL A 53 10.34 -2.85 -11.80
N THR A 54 10.89 -2.79 -13.03
CA THR A 54 10.12 -2.67 -14.28
C THR A 54 10.31 -3.89 -15.19
N ALA A 55 11.38 -4.66 -14.98
CA ALA A 55 11.69 -5.86 -15.75
C ALA A 55 10.67 -6.97 -15.52
N ASP A 56 10.34 -7.71 -16.59
CA ASP A 56 9.28 -8.72 -16.57
C ASP A 56 9.64 -9.96 -15.74
N GLU A 57 10.88 -10.38 -15.76
CA GLU A 57 11.29 -11.61 -15.06
C GLU A 57 11.10 -11.49 -13.54
N PRO A 58 11.63 -10.46 -12.83
CA PRO A 58 11.38 -10.32 -11.42
C PRO A 58 9.88 -10.15 -11.07
N LYS A 59 9.12 -9.45 -11.92
CA LYS A 59 7.67 -9.28 -11.71
C LYS A 59 6.93 -10.61 -11.81
N ARG A 60 7.26 -11.46 -12.78
CA ARG A 60 6.68 -12.81 -12.90
C ARG A 60 6.97 -13.67 -11.67
N ARG A 61 8.22 -13.65 -11.21
CA ARG A 61 8.60 -14.42 -10.01
C ARG A 61 7.84 -13.94 -8.77
N MET A 62 7.71 -12.63 -8.58
CA MET A 62 6.90 -12.07 -7.50
C MET A 62 5.42 -12.40 -7.62
N GLN A 63 4.89 -12.50 -8.84
CA GLN A 63 3.50 -12.95 -9.07
C GLN A 63 3.32 -14.39 -8.62
N GLU A 64 4.22 -15.31 -8.96
CA GLU A 64 4.13 -16.71 -8.53
C GLU A 64 4.04 -16.82 -7.00
N TRP A 65 4.85 -16.07 -6.27
CA TRP A 65 4.77 -16.02 -4.81
C TRP A 65 3.47 -15.38 -4.31
N ALA A 66 3.00 -14.34 -4.97
CA ALA A 66 1.72 -13.71 -4.61
C ALA A 66 0.54 -14.67 -4.80
N GLU A 67 0.54 -15.47 -5.88
CA GLU A 67 -0.48 -16.51 -6.13
C GLU A 67 -0.42 -17.63 -5.09
N GLN A 68 0.79 -18.07 -4.70
CA GLN A 68 0.96 -19.05 -3.62
C GLN A 68 0.39 -18.52 -2.29
N ALA A 69 0.76 -17.29 -1.93
CA ALA A 69 0.26 -16.63 -0.73
C ALA A 69 -1.26 -16.43 -0.77
N TRP A 70 -1.81 -16.06 -1.94
CA TRP A 70 -3.25 -15.96 -2.13
C TRP A 70 -3.96 -17.29 -1.85
N LYS A 71 -3.48 -18.38 -2.44
CA LYS A 71 -4.06 -19.72 -2.23
C LYS A 71 -4.03 -20.14 -0.76
N ALA A 72 -2.94 -19.83 -0.05
CA ALA A 72 -2.77 -20.22 1.35
C ALA A 72 -3.59 -19.34 2.31
N ALA A 73 -3.50 -18.01 2.17
CA ALA A 73 -4.10 -17.07 3.13
C ALA A 73 -5.60 -16.82 2.89
N PHE A 74 -6.10 -17.08 1.67
CA PHE A 74 -7.47 -16.83 1.26
C PHE A 74 -8.16 -18.11 0.75
N ALA A 75 -7.92 -19.23 1.42
CA ALA A 75 -8.45 -20.54 1.01
C ALA A 75 -9.97 -20.54 0.83
N ASP A 76 -10.71 -19.84 1.69
CA ASP A 76 -12.17 -19.73 1.66
C ASP A 76 -12.71 -18.85 0.51
N TYR A 77 -11.84 -18.09 -0.17
CA TYR A 77 -12.22 -17.11 -1.20
C TYR A 77 -11.64 -17.45 -2.58
N GLN A 78 -11.44 -18.74 -2.87
CA GLN A 78 -10.89 -19.15 -4.18
C GLN A 78 -11.92 -19.05 -5.32
N SER A 79 -13.19 -19.27 -5.03
CA SER A 79 -14.27 -19.16 -6.04
C SER A 79 -14.85 -17.74 -6.09
N ASP A 80 -15.36 -17.37 -7.27
CA ASP A 80 -16.05 -16.09 -7.44
C ASP A 80 -17.38 -16.04 -6.69
N ASP A 81 -18.03 -17.18 -6.48
CA ASP A 81 -19.26 -17.28 -5.69
C ASP A 81 -19.00 -16.99 -4.20
N ALA A 82 -17.93 -17.56 -3.63
CA ALA A 82 -17.54 -17.28 -2.25
C ALA A 82 -17.25 -15.79 -2.04
N ILE A 83 -16.51 -15.17 -2.98
CA ILE A 83 -16.26 -13.73 -2.95
C ILE A 83 -17.56 -12.95 -3.17
N GLY A 84 -18.43 -13.42 -4.04
CA GLY A 84 -19.73 -12.80 -4.38
C GLY A 84 -20.67 -12.69 -3.17
N ALA A 85 -20.63 -13.67 -2.26
CA ALA A 85 -21.45 -13.73 -1.06
C ALA A 85 -21.05 -12.68 0.01
N LEU A 86 -19.86 -12.09 -0.09
CA LEU A 86 -19.38 -11.11 0.87
C LEU A 86 -20.11 -9.76 0.78
N PRO A 87 -20.22 -9.01 1.88
CA PRO A 87 -20.64 -7.62 1.86
C PRO A 87 -19.83 -6.79 0.85
N ARG A 88 -20.48 -5.80 0.22
CA ARG A 88 -19.88 -5.05 -0.91
C ARG A 88 -18.45 -4.57 -0.66
N THR A 89 -18.16 -4.02 0.51
CA THR A 89 -16.83 -3.47 0.84
C THR A 89 -15.77 -4.57 0.92
N GLN A 90 -16.08 -5.68 1.61
CA GLN A 90 -15.20 -6.84 1.72
C GLN A 90 -14.98 -7.47 0.35
N ARG A 91 -16.07 -7.70 -0.40
CA ARG A 91 -16.02 -8.25 -1.76
C ARG A 91 -15.09 -7.45 -2.68
N LEU A 92 -15.21 -6.12 -2.69
CA LEU A 92 -14.34 -5.27 -3.52
C LEU A 92 -12.87 -5.34 -3.08
N SER A 93 -12.61 -5.40 -1.76
CA SER A 93 -11.26 -5.53 -1.24
C SER A 93 -10.63 -6.87 -1.59
N ILE A 94 -11.33 -7.98 -1.30
CA ILE A 94 -10.85 -9.35 -1.56
C ILE A 94 -10.65 -9.57 -3.05
N ARG A 95 -11.62 -9.16 -3.90
CA ARG A 95 -11.48 -9.24 -5.36
C ARG A 95 -10.27 -8.45 -5.85
N GLY A 96 -10.05 -7.25 -5.33
CA GLY A 96 -8.87 -6.45 -5.70
C GLY A 96 -7.55 -7.10 -5.31
N VAL A 97 -7.49 -7.79 -4.15
CA VAL A 97 -6.29 -8.56 -3.74
C VAL A 97 -6.09 -9.76 -4.66
N LYS A 98 -7.17 -10.52 -4.98
CA LYS A 98 -7.13 -11.63 -5.93
C LYS A 98 -6.60 -11.18 -7.29
N ASP A 99 -7.22 -10.13 -7.85
CA ASP A 99 -6.86 -9.60 -9.17
C ASP A 99 -5.38 -9.19 -9.21
N LEU A 100 -4.90 -8.49 -8.18
CA LEU A 100 -3.50 -8.06 -8.13
C LEU A 100 -2.54 -9.25 -7.98
N ALA A 101 -2.89 -10.26 -7.17
CA ALA A 101 -2.05 -11.45 -7.01
C ALA A 101 -1.84 -12.19 -8.33
N HIS A 102 -2.88 -12.30 -9.19
CA HIS A 102 -2.82 -13.00 -10.48
C HIS A 102 -2.34 -12.13 -11.66
N ASN A 103 -2.19 -10.82 -11.46
CA ASN A 103 -1.80 -9.88 -12.51
C ASN A 103 -0.61 -9.00 -12.09
N LEU A 104 0.16 -9.39 -11.07
CA LEU A 104 1.24 -8.56 -10.55
C LEU A 104 2.33 -8.29 -11.61
N ALA A 105 2.60 -9.25 -12.49
CA ALA A 105 3.57 -9.12 -13.57
C ALA A 105 3.15 -8.06 -14.62
N LEU A 106 1.86 -7.76 -14.73
CA LEU A 106 1.34 -6.74 -15.65
C LEU A 106 1.38 -5.32 -15.06
N VAL A 107 1.69 -5.19 -13.78
CA VAL A 107 1.84 -3.88 -13.15
C VAL A 107 3.08 -3.20 -13.71
N PRO A 108 2.97 -1.96 -14.21
CA PRO A 108 4.10 -1.30 -14.89
C PRO A 108 5.30 -1.03 -13.95
N LEU A 109 5.06 -0.80 -12.68
CA LEU A 109 6.08 -0.46 -11.69
C LEU A 109 5.83 -1.17 -10.36
N LEU A 110 6.84 -1.91 -9.86
CA LEU A 110 6.87 -2.34 -8.48
C LEU A 110 8.04 -1.62 -7.78
N VAL A 111 7.78 -1.04 -6.62
CA VAL A 111 8.83 -0.47 -5.76
C VAL A 111 8.99 -1.37 -4.55
N VAL A 112 10.15 -2.00 -4.40
CA VAL A 112 10.48 -2.79 -3.22
C VAL A 112 11.21 -1.90 -2.23
N VAL A 113 10.62 -1.73 -1.06
CA VAL A 113 11.12 -0.83 -0.02
C VAL A 113 11.94 -1.62 0.98
N THR A 114 13.19 -1.22 1.14
CA THR A 114 14.16 -1.87 2.00
C THR A 114 14.97 -0.84 2.80
N GLY A 115 15.65 -1.28 3.83
CA GLY A 115 16.53 -0.43 4.64
C GLY A 115 17.37 -1.24 5.61
N LEU A 116 18.31 -0.61 6.27
CA LEU A 116 19.25 -1.28 7.16
C LEU A 116 18.52 -2.02 8.30
N ARG A 117 18.90 -3.28 8.49
CA ARG A 117 18.35 -4.15 9.53
C ARG A 117 18.81 -3.69 10.93
N GLY A 118 17.91 -3.77 11.91
CA GLY A 118 18.28 -3.54 13.31
C GLY A 118 18.60 -2.09 13.70
N THR A 119 18.37 -1.12 12.82
CA THR A 119 18.70 0.29 13.06
C THR A 119 17.60 1.07 13.80
N HIS A 120 16.44 0.49 13.97
CA HIS A 120 15.26 1.14 14.54
C HIS A 120 14.68 0.36 15.72
N SER A 121 14.26 1.09 16.76
CA SER A 121 13.42 0.56 17.84
C SER A 121 12.02 0.13 17.36
N SER A 122 11.57 0.69 16.22
CA SER A 122 10.33 0.33 15.55
C SER A 122 10.63 -0.07 14.10
N PRO A 123 10.65 -1.37 13.77
CA PRO A 123 10.85 -1.82 12.39
C PRO A 123 9.87 -1.17 11.42
N GLY A 124 10.37 -0.57 10.34
CA GLY A 124 9.55 0.14 9.36
C GLY A 124 9.11 1.56 9.76
N GLY A 125 9.43 2.03 10.98
CA GLY A 125 8.96 3.33 11.49
C GLY A 125 9.34 4.54 10.63
N SER A 126 10.45 4.51 9.90
CA SER A 126 10.83 5.53 8.91
C SER A 126 10.41 5.17 7.49
N HIS A 127 10.30 3.88 7.17
CA HIS A 127 10.03 3.39 5.82
C HIS A 127 8.57 3.55 5.43
N PHE A 128 7.62 3.24 6.33
CA PHE A 128 6.19 3.38 6.03
C PHE A 128 5.72 4.84 5.87
N PRO A 129 6.23 5.85 6.60
CA PRO A 129 6.01 7.24 6.25
C PRO A 129 6.48 7.61 4.85
N ALA A 130 7.65 7.09 4.40
CA ALA A 130 8.12 7.29 3.04
C ALA A 130 7.19 6.62 2.00
N VAL A 131 6.70 5.42 2.28
CA VAL A 131 5.69 4.76 1.44
C VAL A 131 4.40 5.58 1.37
N GLN A 132 3.94 6.13 2.49
CA GLN A 132 2.75 6.98 2.50
C GLN A 132 2.93 8.23 1.65
N ASN A 133 4.08 8.91 1.74
CA ASN A 133 4.39 10.06 0.87
C ASN A 133 4.39 9.66 -0.61
N MET A 134 5.01 8.52 -0.96
CA MET A 134 5.00 7.98 -2.32
C MET A 134 3.59 7.73 -2.84
N LEU A 135 2.70 7.13 -2.03
CA LEU A 135 1.32 6.85 -2.42
C LEU A 135 0.49 8.13 -2.58
N LEU A 136 0.73 9.16 -1.77
CA LEU A 136 0.11 10.47 -1.93
C LEU A 136 0.59 11.17 -3.20
N ALA A 137 1.91 11.13 -3.46
CA ALA A 137 2.47 11.65 -4.71
C ALA A 137 1.92 10.91 -5.94
N ALA A 138 1.83 9.57 -5.88
CA ALA A 138 1.19 8.78 -6.92
C ALA A 138 -0.24 9.26 -7.20
N ARG A 139 -1.05 9.48 -6.13
CA ARG A 139 -2.41 10.01 -6.27
C ARG A 139 -2.44 11.40 -6.91
N ALA A 140 -1.54 12.30 -6.53
CA ALA A 140 -1.43 13.64 -7.09
C ALA A 140 -1.06 13.62 -8.59
N LEU A 141 -0.18 12.70 -8.97
CA LEU A 141 0.28 12.50 -10.36
C LEU A 141 -0.69 11.66 -11.22
N GLY A 142 -1.88 11.33 -10.73
CA GLY A 142 -2.87 10.54 -11.47
C GLY A 142 -2.60 9.05 -11.51
N LEU A 143 -1.62 8.57 -10.73
CA LEU A 143 -1.36 7.16 -10.51
C LEU A 143 -2.14 6.62 -9.30
N GLY A 144 -2.03 5.33 -9.10
CA GLY A 144 -2.50 4.63 -7.91
C GLY A 144 -1.50 3.61 -7.44
N GLY A 145 -1.66 3.16 -6.21
CA GLY A 145 -0.81 2.11 -5.66
C GLY A 145 -1.39 1.56 -4.36
N SER A 146 -0.69 0.59 -3.81
CA SER A 146 -1.02 0.01 -2.50
C SER A 146 0.21 -0.69 -1.91
N ILE A 147 0.25 -0.88 -0.60
CA ILE A 147 1.15 -1.84 -0.01
C ILE A 147 0.61 -3.24 -0.32
N PHE A 148 1.46 -4.11 -0.87
CA PHE A 148 1.09 -5.45 -1.29
C PHE A 148 2.18 -6.47 -0.90
N ASN A 149 1.95 -7.18 0.19
CA ASN A 149 2.97 -8.04 0.80
C ASN A 149 2.80 -9.54 0.49
N LEU A 150 1.85 -9.95 -0.36
CA LEU A 150 1.74 -11.36 -0.75
C LEU A 150 3.03 -11.92 -1.37
N PRO A 151 3.80 -11.18 -2.20
CA PRO A 151 5.09 -11.69 -2.71
C PRO A 151 6.13 -12.00 -1.64
N MET A 152 5.93 -11.50 -0.41
CA MET A 152 6.85 -11.72 0.71
C MET A 152 6.87 -13.18 1.22
N VAL A 153 5.99 -14.04 0.75
CA VAL A 153 6.09 -15.49 1.04
C VAL A 153 7.38 -16.07 0.44
N GLY A 154 7.84 -15.54 -0.68
CA GLY A 154 9.14 -15.87 -1.31
C GLY A 154 10.31 -15.03 -0.80
N ARG A 155 10.23 -14.48 0.43
CA ARG A 155 11.17 -13.49 0.95
C ARG A 155 12.64 -13.87 0.79
N GLY A 156 13.03 -15.12 1.09
CA GLY A 156 14.42 -15.57 0.95
C GLY A 156 14.93 -15.42 -0.47
N GLU A 157 14.20 -15.97 -1.44
CA GLU A 157 14.51 -15.86 -2.86
C GLU A 157 14.41 -14.43 -3.41
N LEU A 158 13.57 -13.58 -2.81
CA LEU A 158 13.40 -12.17 -3.19
C LEU A 158 14.67 -11.36 -2.93
N TYR A 159 15.43 -11.67 -1.87
CA TYR A 159 16.73 -11.06 -1.62
C TYR A 159 17.73 -11.39 -2.73
N GLU A 160 17.81 -12.64 -3.14
CA GLU A 160 18.70 -13.10 -4.21
C GLU A 160 18.27 -12.50 -5.56
N LEU A 161 16.97 -12.59 -5.87
CA LEU A 161 16.41 -12.07 -7.13
C LEU A 161 16.71 -10.59 -7.36
N LEU A 162 16.65 -9.79 -6.30
CA LEU A 162 16.85 -8.33 -6.38
C LEU A 162 18.25 -7.87 -5.94
N GLY A 163 19.13 -8.79 -5.55
CA GLY A 163 20.46 -8.46 -5.05
C GLY A 163 20.44 -7.65 -3.76
N VAL A 164 19.41 -7.81 -2.92
CA VAL A 164 19.30 -7.09 -1.65
C VAL A 164 20.25 -7.75 -0.63
N PRO A 165 21.21 -7.02 -0.04
CA PRO A 165 22.14 -7.60 0.91
C PRO A 165 21.43 -8.00 2.23
N GLU A 166 21.94 -9.03 2.91
CA GLU A 166 21.40 -9.52 4.19
C GLU A 166 21.39 -8.46 5.29
N SER A 167 22.27 -7.45 5.19
CA SER A 167 22.27 -6.29 6.10
C SER A 167 21.01 -5.44 5.99
N ASN A 168 20.22 -5.61 4.94
CA ASN A 168 18.97 -4.89 4.73
C ASN A 168 17.75 -5.77 5.09
N GLU A 169 16.68 -5.10 5.45
CA GLU A 169 15.34 -5.65 5.65
C GLU A 169 14.45 -5.22 4.49
N ILE A 170 13.71 -6.14 3.86
CA ILE A 170 12.64 -5.79 2.92
C ILE A 170 11.36 -5.57 3.74
N TYR A 171 10.79 -4.37 3.68
CA TYR A 171 9.59 -3.97 4.44
C TYR A 171 8.30 -4.21 3.68
N CYS A 172 8.25 -3.86 2.39
CA CYS A 172 7.05 -4.06 1.58
C CYS A 172 7.35 -3.96 0.09
N VAL A 173 6.40 -4.45 -0.70
CA VAL A 173 6.29 -4.24 -2.15
C VAL A 173 5.14 -3.27 -2.41
N VAL A 174 5.38 -2.27 -3.26
CA VAL A 174 4.41 -1.23 -3.62
C VAL A 174 4.19 -1.27 -5.14
N PRO A 175 3.15 -1.94 -5.63
CA PRO A 175 2.72 -1.84 -7.03
C PRO A 175 2.15 -0.45 -7.29
N ILE A 176 2.59 0.17 -8.40
CA ILE A 176 2.20 1.51 -8.84
C ILE A 176 1.94 1.49 -10.34
N GLY A 177 0.92 2.22 -10.77
CA GLY A 177 0.58 2.39 -12.19
C GLY A 177 -0.62 3.30 -12.39
N TYR A 178 -1.01 3.51 -13.64
CA TYR A 178 -2.23 4.23 -13.98
C TYR A 178 -3.45 3.37 -13.68
N PRO A 179 -4.32 3.77 -12.72
CA PRO A 179 -5.40 2.90 -12.29
C PRO A 179 -6.53 2.82 -13.31
N THR A 180 -7.18 1.66 -13.39
CA THR A 180 -8.46 1.49 -14.10
C THR A 180 -9.64 1.93 -13.23
N ASP A 181 -9.49 1.84 -11.92
CA ASP A 181 -10.49 2.29 -10.95
C ASP A 181 -10.29 3.77 -10.61
N LYS A 182 -11.39 4.48 -10.41
CA LYS A 182 -11.31 5.89 -9.99
C LYS A 182 -10.91 6.00 -8.52
N PRO A 183 -10.07 7.00 -8.15
CA PRO A 183 -9.92 7.39 -6.75
C PRO A 183 -11.29 7.81 -6.20
N GLY A 184 -11.44 7.77 -4.89
CA GLY A 184 -12.73 8.13 -4.30
C GLY A 184 -12.66 8.17 -2.78
N PRO A 185 -13.77 8.61 -2.15
CA PRO A 185 -13.80 8.82 -0.72
C PRO A 185 -13.45 7.55 0.05
N LEU A 186 -12.77 7.75 1.18
CA LEU A 186 -12.39 6.70 2.09
C LEU A 186 -13.47 6.48 3.14
N SER A 187 -13.76 5.22 3.46
CA SER A 187 -14.52 4.88 4.67
C SER A 187 -13.53 4.78 5.84
N ARG A 188 -13.75 5.56 6.88
CA ARG A 188 -12.91 5.60 8.09
C ARG A 188 -13.78 5.69 9.33
N LYS A 189 -13.32 5.07 10.43
CA LYS A 189 -13.92 5.26 11.74
C LYS A 189 -13.94 6.75 12.09
N PRO A 190 -15.03 7.27 12.68
CA PRO A 190 -15.05 8.66 13.14
C PRO A 190 -14.02 8.87 14.25
N VAL A 191 -13.47 10.08 14.31
CA VAL A 191 -12.39 10.44 15.26
C VAL A 191 -12.75 10.08 16.69
N LYS A 192 -14.01 10.29 17.10
CA LYS A 192 -14.52 9.96 18.46
C LYS A 192 -14.39 8.49 18.86
N LYS A 193 -14.23 7.57 17.89
CA LYS A 193 -14.05 6.12 18.16
C LYS A 193 -12.58 5.71 18.27
N ILE A 194 -11.62 6.58 17.93
CA ILE A 194 -10.22 6.21 17.82
C ILE A 194 -9.26 7.18 18.50
N ALA A 195 -9.74 8.33 18.97
CA ALA A 195 -8.95 9.32 19.67
C ALA A 195 -9.47 9.52 21.10
N TYR A 196 -8.53 9.56 22.04
CA TYR A 196 -8.81 9.71 23.46
C TYR A 196 -8.10 10.95 24.00
N TRP A 197 -8.64 11.55 25.05
CA TRP A 197 -8.10 12.75 25.66
C TRP A 197 -7.27 12.41 26.91
N ASN A 198 -5.97 12.73 26.87
CA ASN A 198 -4.99 12.50 27.92
C ASN A 198 -4.72 11.03 28.32
N ARG A 199 -5.74 10.14 28.32
CA ARG A 199 -5.62 8.74 28.69
C ARG A 199 -6.40 7.85 27.73
N PHE A 200 -5.90 6.66 27.49
CA PHE A 200 -6.61 5.67 26.68
C PHE A 200 -7.97 5.32 27.34
N GLY A 201 -9.04 5.36 26.54
CA GLY A 201 -10.39 5.12 27.00
C GLY A 201 -11.16 6.39 27.43
N GLU A 202 -10.47 7.49 27.71
CA GLU A 202 -11.14 8.76 28.07
C GLU A 202 -11.65 9.47 26.80
N PRO A 203 -12.97 9.73 26.67
CA PRO A 203 -13.49 10.39 25.47
C PRO A 203 -12.88 11.79 25.27
N TRP A 204 -12.59 12.13 24.01
CA TRP A 204 -12.26 13.52 23.66
C TRP A 204 -13.56 14.33 23.53
N PRO A 205 -13.87 15.28 24.45
CA PRO A 205 -15.18 15.95 24.49
C PRO A 205 -15.56 16.62 23.18
N PHE A 206 -14.65 17.40 22.60
CA PHE A 206 -14.89 18.06 21.32
C PHE A 206 -15.21 17.07 20.18
N ALA A 207 -14.51 15.94 20.12
CA ALA A 207 -14.75 14.94 19.09
C ALA A 207 -16.07 14.19 19.29
N ALA A 208 -16.53 14.06 20.54
CA ALA A 208 -17.82 13.43 20.86
C ALA A 208 -19.03 14.24 20.33
N GLU A 209 -18.90 15.56 20.27
CA GLU A 209 -19.93 16.48 19.76
C GLU A 209 -19.97 16.56 18.23
N GLN A 210 -18.93 16.06 17.53
CA GLN A 210 -18.89 16.11 16.07
C GLN A 210 -19.87 15.10 15.45
N PRO A 211 -20.50 15.46 14.31
CA PRO A 211 -21.42 14.57 13.62
C PRO A 211 -20.70 13.30 13.15
N ASP A 212 -21.46 12.21 13.06
CA ASP A 212 -20.97 10.98 12.44
C ASP A 212 -20.71 11.20 10.95
N ASN A 213 -19.61 10.62 10.46
CA ASN A 213 -19.22 10.68 9.05
C ASN A 213 -19.90 9.61 8.18
N GLY A 214 -20.98 8.98 8.66
CA GLY A 214 -21.69 7.90 7.97
C GLY A 214 -20.93 6.58 7.92
N TRP A 215 -19.88 6.42 8.76
CA TRP A 215 -19.16 5.16 8.85
C TRP A 215 -19.98 4.11 9.61
N GLU A 216 -20.13 2.94 9.00
CA GLU A 216 -20.75 1.77 9.63
C GLU A 216 -19.68 0.71 9.86
N ASP A 217 -19.74 0.04 11.01
CA ASP A 217 -18.81 -1.07 11.31
C ASP A 217 -19.23 -2.32 10.52
N ARG A 218 -18.68 -2.47 9.33
CA ARG A 218 -18.97 -3.56 8.41
C ARG A 218 -17.93 -4.69 8.44
N TRP A 219 -16.95 -4.57 9.36
CA TRP A 219 -15.82 -5.50 9.45
C TRP A 219 -15.86 -6.40 10.68
N LEU A 220 -16.70 -6.08 11.65
CA LEU A 220 -16.89 -6.83 12.89
C LEU A 220 -18.26 -7.53 12.84
N GLY A 221 -18.38 -8.51 11.99
CA GLY A 221 -19.49 -9.45 11.94
C GLY A 221 -18.96 -10.86 12.08
#